data_c34f83b199c8e2d3c95831f815b06651
#
_entry.id   c34f83b199c8e2d3c95831f815b06651
#
_cell.length_a   1.000
_cell.length_b   1.000
_cell.length_c   1.000
_cell.angle_alpha   90.00
_cell.angle_beta   90.00
_cell.angle_gamma   90.00
#
_symmetry.space_group_name_H-M   'P 1'
#
loop_
_entity.id
_entity.type
_entity.pdbx_description
1 polymer ?
#
loop_
_entity_poly.entity_id
_entity_poly.type
_entity_poly.pdbx_seq_one_letter_code
_entity_poly.pdbx_strand_id
1 'polypeptide(L)'
;TLVAFHGCPLHCKYCLNPQSLSDDFDFPLYSCEQLYERVKVDELYFLATRGGITFGGGEPCLRSEFISRFRELCGKEWRITVETSLNVPRKHLEILLPVVDDYIVDIKDTNDEIYQNYTGRSNHQVLGNLRWLIEHGKAEQITVRIPLIPQYNMEEDTTHSIDLLKSMGLSHFDVFTYRT
;
A
#
# COMPACT_ATOMS: atom_id res chain seq x y z
N THR A 1 5.38 -13.40 2.78
CA THR A 1 3.95 -13.81 2.79
C THR A 1 3.07 -12.60 2.58
N LEU A 2 2.02 -12.70 1.73
CA LEU A 2 1.03 -11.65 1.48
C LEU A 2 -0.25 -11.94 2.27
N VAL A 3 -0.75 -10.91 2.97
CA VAL A 3 -2.05 -10.91 3.65
C VAL A 3 -2.93 -9.83 3.06
N ALA A 4 -4.05 -10.22 2.49
CA ALA A 4 -5.01 -9.31 1.87
C ALA A 4 -6.11 -8.94 2.87
N PHE A 5 -6.32 -7.64 3.07
CA PHE A 5 -7.43 -7.11 3.86
C PHE A 5 -8.66 -6.83 2.99
N HIS A 6 -9.81 -6.89 3.61
CA HIS A 6 -11.09 -6.49 3.03
C HIS A 6 -11.36 -5.00 3.29
N GLY A 7 -11.97 -4.33 2.28
CA GLY A 7 -12.35 -2.92 2.31
C GLY A 7 -11.29 -2.00 1.70
N CYS A 8 -11.72 -1.09 0.84
CA CYS A 8 -10.88 -0.07 0.21
C CYS A 8 -11.70 1.21 0.01
N PRO A 9 -11.12 2.40 0.20
CA PRO A 9 -11.81 3.66 -0.05
C PRO A 9 -11.90 4.03 -1.53
N LEU A 10 -11.15 3.32 -2.39
CA LEU A 10 -11.10 3.54 -3.83
C LEU A 10 -11.99 2.55 -4.58
N HIS A 11 -12.45 2.96 -5.77
CA HIS A 11 -13.21 2.15 -6.71
C HIS A 11 -12.50 2.10 -8.08
N CYS A 12 -11.23 1.65 -8.06
CA CYS A 12 -10.41 1.56 -9.26
C CYS A 12 -11.08 0.71 -10.34
N LYS A 13 -11.11 1.23 -11.58
CA LYS A 13 -11.78 0.57 -12.71
C LYS A 13 -11.20 -0.79 -13.07
N TYR A 14 -9.89 -0.96 -12.91
CA TYR A 14 -9.19 -2.24 -13.08
C TYR A 14 -8.62 -2.72 -11.74
N CYS A 15 -9.51 -2.91 -10.75
CA CYS A 15 -9.10 -3.43 -9.45
C CYS A 15 -8.64 -4.89 -9.57
N LEU A 16 -7.42 -5.20 -9.13
CA LEU A 16 -6.89 -6.57 -9.14
C LEU A 16 -7.51 -7.44 -8.04
N ASN A 17 -8.11 -6.81 -7.03
CA ASN A 17 -8.75 -7.49 -5.90
C ASN A 17 -10.23 -7.05 -5.75
N PRO A 18 -11.08 -7.18 -6.79
CA PRO A 18 -12.46 -6.69 -6.73
C PRO A 18 -13.27 -7.38 -5.62
N GLN A 19 -12.91 -8.61 -5.25
CA GLN A 19 -13.50 -9.35 -4.14
C GLN A 19 -13.30 -8.63 -2.79
N SER A 20 -12.24 -7.82 -2.65
CA SER A 20 -12.01 -7.05 -1.41
C SER A 20 -13.00 -5.89 -1.21
N LEU A 21 -13.82 -5.61 -2.22
CA LEU A 21 -14.86 -4.56 -2.19
C LEU A 21 -16.27 -5.14 -2.05
N SER A 22 -16.43 -6.47 -2.10
CA SER A 22 -17.73 -7.14 -2.09
C SER A 22 -18.10 -7.57 -0.68
N ASP A 23 -19.29 -7.17 -0.21
CA ASP A 23 -19.85 -7.63 1.06
C ASP A 23 -20.37 -9.08 0.99
N ASP A 24 -20.53 -9.64 -0.22
CA ASP A 24 -21.05 -10.99 -0.46
C ASP A 24 -19.96 -12.08 -0.42
N PHE A 25 -18.71 -11.72 -0.12
CA PHE A 25 -17.60 -12.66 -0.12
C PHE A 25 -17.36 -13.21 1.29
N ASP A 26 -17.36 -14.55 1.41
CA ASP A 26 -17.03 -15.24 2.67
C ASP A 26 -15.51 -15.28 2.87
N PHE A 27 -14.98 -14.28 3.58
CA PHE A 27 -13.58 -14.22 3.94
C PHE A 27 -13.33 -14.84 5.32
N PRO A 28 -12.26 -15.62 5.49
CA PRO A 28 -11.86 -16.07 6.81
C PRO A 28 -11.44 -14.87 7.68
N LEU A 29 -12.05 -14.75 8.86
CA LEU A 29 -11.71 -13.72 9.84
C LEU A 29 -10.64 -14.29 10.79
N TYR A 30 -9.54 -13.57 10.94
CA TYR A 30 -8.44 -13.93 11.84
C TYR A 30 -8.25 -12.84 12.90
N SER A 31 -8.04 -13.26 14.16
CA SER A 31 -7.41 -12.39 15.14
C SER A 31 -5.91 -12.21 14.81
N CYS A 32 -5.25 -11.24 15.43
CA CYS A 32 -3.81 -11.05 15.25
C CYS A 32 -3.02 -12.30 15.63
N GLU A 33 -3.41 -12.95 16.73
CA GLU A 33 -2.77 -14.17 17.25
C GLU A 33 -2.96 -15.33 16.27
N GLN A 34 -4.17 -15.52 15.76
CA GLN A 34 -4.46 -16.56 14.77
C GLN A 34 -3.68 -16.35 13.48
N LEU A 35 -3.59 -15.10 13.00
CA LEU A 35 -2.80 -14.76 11.82
C LEU A 35 -1.31 -15.01 12.08
N TYR A 36 -0.80 -14.58 13.24
CA TYR A 36 0.60 -14.80 13.62
C TYR A 36 0.95 -16.29 13.59
N GLU A 37 0.17 -17.15 14.27
CA GLU A 37 0.42 -18.60 14.28
C GLU A 37 0.36 -19.22 12.87
N ARG A 38 -0.53 -18.71 12.01
CA ARG A 38 -0.63 -19.17 10.62
C ARG A 38 0.58 -18.79 9.77
N VAL A 39 1.12 -17.58 9.96
CA VAL A 39 2.25 -17.03 9.18
C VAL A 39 3.60 -17.51 9.74
N LYS A 40 3.65 -17.85 11.01
CA LYS A 40 4.86 -18.30 11.73
C LYS A 40 5.53 -19.53 11.10
N VAL A 41 4.81 -20.32 10.33
CA VAL A 41 5.38 -21.44 9.57
C VAL A 41 6.47 -20.99 8.59
N ASP A 42 6.44 -19.73 8.14
CA ASP A 42 7.39 -19.11 7.22
C ASP A 42 8.57 -18.41 7.95
N GLU A 43 8.63 -18.46 9.29
CA GLU A 43 9.59 -17.69 10.09
C GLU A 43 11.05 -17.98 9.71
N LEU A 44 11.42 -19.24 9.52
CA LEU A 44 12.79 -19.58 9.11
C LEU A 44 13.17 -18.97 7.76
N TYR A 45 12.20 -18.88 6.85
CA TYR A 45 12.41 -18.22 5.57
C TYR A 45 12.57 -16.70 5.75
N PHE A 46 11.75 -16.09 6.61
CA PHE A 46 11.86 -14.64 6.90
C PHE A 46 13.23 -14.31 7.51
N LEU A 47 13.68 -15.06 8.48
CA LEU A 47 14.99 -14.87 9.12
C LEU A 47 16.13 -15.04 8.11
N ALA A 48 16.07 -16.08 7.26
CA ALA A 48 17.11 -16.37 6.28
C ALA A 48 17.20 -15.29 5.17
N THR A 49 16.05 -14.71 4.76
CA THR A 49 15.98 -13.74 3.66
C THR A 49 15.90 -12.29 4.12
N ARG A 50 15.83 -12.03 5.42
CA ARG A 50 15.46 -10.72 6.00
C ARG A 50 14.12 -10.23 5.45
N GLY A 51 13.21 -11.16 5.17
CA GLY A 51 11.87 -10.91 4.66
C GLY A 51 10.83 -10.76 5.78
N GLY A 52 9.57 -11.01 5.42
CA GLY A 52 8.47 -10.92 6.37
C GLY A 52 7.10 -10.94 5.70
N ILE A 53 6.22 -10.12 6.20
CA ILE A 53 4.83 -10.05 5.79
C ILE A 53 4.54 -8.76 5.02
N THR A 54 3.76 -8.89 3.94
CA THR A 54 3.19 -7.75 3.21
C THR A 54 1.69 -7.73 3.46
N PHE A 55 1.19 -6.62 3.97
CA PHE A 55 -0.23 -6.34 4.10
C PHE A 55 -0.71 -5.55 2.88
N GLY A 56 -1.73 -6.07 2.20
CA GLY A 56 -2.28 -5.49 0.98
C GLY A 56 -3.75 -5.86 0.78
N GLY A 57 -4.16 -6.10 -0.47
CA GLY A 57 -5.51 -6.53 -0.84
C GLY A 57 -6.44 -5.36 -1.12
N GLY A 58 -7.31 -4.97 -0.17
CA GLY A 58 -8.05 -3.70 -0.20
C GLY A 58 -7.13 -2.54 0.20
N GLU A 59 -7.44 -1.84 1.30
CA GLU A 59 -6.54 -0.80 1.83
C GLU A 59 -6.08 -1.18 3.25
N PRO A 60 -4.86 -1.70 3.41
CA PRO A 60 -4.37 -2.22 4.69
C PRO A 60 -4.21 -1.13 5.75
N CYS A 61 -3.93 0.12 5.36
CA CYS A 61 -3.76 1.21 6.31
C CYS A 61 -5.04 1.49 7.12
N LEU A 62 -6.23 1.13 6.61
CA LEU A 62 -7.48 1.19 7.40
C LEU A 62 -7.50 0.23 8.60
N ARG A 63 -6.60 -0.74 8.63
CA ARG A 63 -6.41 -1.72 9.71
C ARG A 63 -5.13 -1.44 10.52
N SER A 64 -4.78 -0.18 10.66
CA SER A 64 -3.53 0.26 11.32
C SER A 64 -3.34 -0.30 12.72
N GLU A 65 -4.40 -0.37 13.54
CA GLU A 65 -4.35 -0.94 14.89
C GLU A 65 -4.06 -2.44 14.87
N PHE A 66 -4.65 -3.17 13.91
CA PHE A 66 -4.37 -4.59 13.71
C PHE A 66 -2.91 -4.81 13.34
N ILE A 67 -2.38 -4.02 12.39
CA ILE A 67 -0.97 -4.12 11.95
C ILE A 67 -0.02 -3.75 13.10
N SER A 68 -0.36 -2.74 13.90
CA SER A 68 0.41 -2.37 15.08
C SER A 68 0.43 -3.49 16.12
N ARG A 69 -0.72 -4.11 16.39
CA ARG A 69 -0.80 -5.27 17.27
C ARG A 69 -0.03 -6.49 16.74
N PHE A 70 -0.08 -6.70 15.43
CA PHE A 70 0.69 -7.78 14.79
C PHE A 70 2.21 -7.57 14.95
N ARG A 71 2.70 -6.31 14.88
CA ARG A 71 4.10 -5.96 15.15
C ARG A 71 4.52 -6.35 16.57
N GLU A 72 3.66 -6.19 17.56
CA GLU A 72 3.96 -6.60 18.93
C GLU A 72 4.17 -8.12 19.04
N LEU A 73 3.45 -8.91 18.24
CA LEU A 73 3.55 -10.37 18.22
C LEU A 73 4.80 -10.87 17.47
N CYS A 74 5.08 -10.32 16.29
CA CYS A 74 6.18 -10.78 15.44
C CYS A 74 7.54 -10.14 15.79
N GLY A 75 7.57 -9.12 16.64
CA GLY A 75 8.79 -8.40 16.98
C GLY A 75 9.38 -7.66 15.79
N LYS A 76 10.70 -7.38 15.83
CA LYS A 76 11.43 -6.65 14.77
C LYS A 76 12.17 -7.56 13.79
N GLU A 77 12.16 -8.86 14.03
CA GLU A 77 12.84 -9.86 13.18
C GLU A 77 12.14 -10.02 11.82
N TRP A 78 10.81 -9.86 11.78
CA TRP A 78 10.05 -9.92 10.55
C TRP A 78 9.85 -8.51 9.99
N ARG A 79 10.14 -8.31 8.72
CA ARG A 79 9.79 -7.06 8.06
C ARG A 79 8.28 -6.97 7.87
N ILE A 80 7.72 -5.79 8.13
CA ILE A 80 6.33 -5.46 7.80
C ILE A 80 6.35 -4.46 6.64
N THR A 81 5.80 -4.88 5.53
CA THR A 81 5.55 -4.04 4.36
C THR A 81 4.05 -3.78 4.22
N VAL A 82 3.64 -2.57 3.85
CA VAL A 82 2.26 -2.27 3.46
C VAL A 82 2.21 -1.86 1.99
N GLU A 83 1.28 -2.48 1.25
CA GLU A 83 0.95 -2.12 -0.14
C GLU A 83 -0.34 -1.29 -0.10
N THR A 84 -0.24 0.02 -0.33
CA THR A 84 -1.28 0.99 -0.01
C THR A 84 -1.45 2.04 -1.10
N SER A 85 -2.68 2.55 -1.24
CA SER A 85 -2.97 3.75 -2.03
C SER A 85 -2.68 5.05 -1.28
N LEU A 86 -2.44 5.00 0.03
CA LEU A 86 -2.38 6.15 0.95
C LEU A 86 -3.66 7.01 0.99
N ASN A 87 -4.76 6.59 0.38
CA ASN A 87 -6.02 7.34 0.42
C ASN A 87 -6.79 7.03 1.72
N VAL A 88 -6.18 7.37 2.85
CA VAL A 88 -6.68 7.09 4.20
C VAL A 88 -6.53 8.32 5.11
N PRO A 89 -7.35 8.47 6.16
CA PRO A 89 -7.11 9.48 7.18
C PRO A 89 -5.72 9.37 7.81
N ARG A 90 -5.06 10.51 8.01
CA ARG A 90 -3.69 10.62 8.53
C ARG A 90 -3.45 9.84 9.82
N LYS A 91 -4.42 9.79 10.72
CA LYS A 91 -4.34 9.05 11.99
C LYS A 91 -3.89 7.59 11.83
N HIS A 92 -4.23 6.95 10.71
CA HIS A 92 -3.79 5.57 10.44
C HIS A 92 -2.29 5.50 10.14
N LEU A 93 -1.75 6.49 9.42
CA LEU A 93 -0.32 6.55 9.13
C LEU A 93 0.50 6.89 10.38
N GLU A 94 -0.04 7.72 11.27
CA GLU A 94 0.59 8.03 12.57
C GLU A 94 0.77 6.76 13.41
N ILE A 95 -0.21 5.85 13.41
CA ILE A 95 -0.12 4.55 14.08
C ILE A 95 0.90 3.65 13.38
N LEU A 96 0.95 3.67 12.04
CA LEU A 96 1.80 2.79 11.24
C LEU A 96 3.26 3.24 11.17
N LEU A 97 3.53 4.53 11.34
CA LEU A 97 4.86 5.12 11.19
C LEU A 97 5.97 4.37 11.99
N PRO A 98 5.78 4.01 13.27
CA PRO A 98 6.78 3.31 14.07
C PRO A 98 6.86 1.80 13.82
N VAL A 99 5.88 1.20 13.13
CA VAL A 99 5.73 -0.26 13.03
C VAL A 99 5.95 -0.83 11.64
N VAL A 100 5.82 0.00 10.59
CA VAL A 100 6.02 -0.41 9.20
C VAL A 100 7.46 -0.13 8.78
N ASP A 101 8.10 -1.16 8.20
CA ASP A 101 9.46 -1.07 7.68
C ASP A 101 9.49 -0.52 6.27
N ASP A 102 8.60 -0.99 5.38
CA ASP A 102 8.56 -0.60 3.99
C ASP A 102 7.14 -0.27 3.53
N TYR A 103 7.04 0.67 2.59
CA TYR A 103 5.80 1.07 1.95
C TYR A 103 5.91 0.82 0.44
N ILE A 104 4.94 0.09 -0.12
CA ILE A 104 4.70 0.03 -1.56
C ILE A 104 3.49 0.92 -1.81
N VAL A 105 3.73 2.08 -2.41
CA VAL A 105 2.69 3.10 -2.59
C VAL A 105 2.22 3.12 -4.03
N ASP A 106 0.96 2.76 -4.25
CA ASP A 106 0.33 2.78 -5.57
C ASP A 106 -0.16 4.20 -5.91
N ILE A 107 0.61 4.96 -6.67
CA ILE A 107 0.21 6.24 -7.25
C ILE A 107 -0.38 5.99 -8.64
N LYS A 108 -1.71 6.05 -8.75
CA LYS A 108 -2.40 5.76 -10.01
C LYS A 108 -2.16 6.84 -11.07
N ASP A 109 -2.08 8.09 -10.65
CA ASP A 109 -1.60 9.24 -11.40
C ASP A 109 -1.39 10.43 -10.45
N THR A 110 -0.50 11.37 -10.78
CA THR A 110 -0.36 12.63 -10.03
C THR A 110 -1.27 13.73 -10.55
N ASN A 111 -1.80 13.60 -11.77
CA ASN A 111 -2.88 14.44 -12.29
C ASN A 111 -4.18 14.04 -11.60
N ASP A 112 -4.81 15.00 -10.89
CA ASP A 112 -6.02 14.73 -10.10
C ASP A 112 -7.23 14.34 -10.96
N GLU A 113 -7.36 14.89 -12.15
CA GLU A 113 -8.46 14.54 -13.07
C GLU A 113 -8.34 13.07 -13.53
N ILE A 114 -7.15 12.64 -13.95
CA ILE A 114 -6.88 11.26 -14.35
C ILE A 114 -7.12 10.33 -13.15
N TYR A 115 -6.58 10.71 -11.99
CA TYR A 115 -6.74 9.93 -10.76
C TYR A 115 -8.21 9.76 -10.36
N GLN A 116 -9.02 10.85 -10.42
CA GLN A 116 -10.45 10.81 -10.10
C GLN A 116 -11.23 9.96 -11.10
N ASN A 117 -10.95 10.10 -12.40
CA ASN A 117 -11.60 9.31 -13.44
C ASN A 117 -11.37 7.80 -13.27
N TYR A 118 -10.19 7.42 -12.79
CA TYR A 118 -9.81 6.03 -12.61
C TYR A 118 -10.26 5.46 -11.25
N THR A 119 -10.15 6.21 -10.16
CA THR A 119 -10.33 5.72 -8.79
C THR A 119 -11.65 6.13 -8.14
N GLY A 120 -12.32 7.17 -8.69
CA GLY A 120 -13.50 7.79 -8.08
C GLY A 120 -13.19 8.73 -6.90
N ARG A 121 -11.93 9.06 -6.65
CA ARG A 121 -11.48 9.95 -5.55
C ARG A 121 -10.41 10.92 -6.01
N SER A 122 -10.25 12.06 -5.30
CA SER A 122 -9.12 12.97 -5.50
C SER A 122 -7.81 12.39 -4.95
N ASN A 123 -6.68 12.72 -5.60
CA ASN A 123 -5.34 12.34 -5.16
C ASN A 123 -4.76 13.27 -4.07
N HIS A 124 -5.43 14.35 -3.70
CA HIS A 124 -4.91 15.33 -2.74
C HIS A 124 -4.53 14.69 -1.40
N GLN A 125 -5.35 13.76 -0.90
CA GLN A 125 -5.07 13.04 0.34
C GLN A 125 -3.85 12.14 0.19
N VAL A 126 -3.72 11.45 -0.93
CA VAL A 126 -2.60 10.57 -1.25
C VAL A 126 -1.29 11.34 -1.26
N LEU A 127 -1.22 12.43 -2.05
CA LEU A 127 -0.03 13.26 -2.16
C LEU A 127 0.30 13.97 -0.84
N GLY A 128 -0.72 14.40 -0.09
CA GLY A 128 -0.54 14.96 1.25
C GLY A 128 0.03 13.95 2.26
N ASN A 129 -0.44 12.71 2.22
CA ASN A 129 0.04 11.62 3.05
C ASN A 129 1.46 11.18 2.67
N LEU A 130 1.75 11.15 1.37
CA LEU A 130 3.08 10.83 0.86
C LEU A 130 4.12 11.86 1.31
N ARG A 131 3.82 13.17 1.18
CA ARG A 131 4.70 14.24 1.68
C ARG A 131 4.95 14.08 3.18
N TRP A 132 3.91 13.81 3.94
CA TRP A 132 4.05 13.61 5.38
C TRP A 132 4.96 12.44 5.74
N LEU A 133 4.87 11.29 5.05
CA LEU A 133 5.79 10.16 5.25
C LEU A 133 7.24 10.55 4.94
N ILE A 134 7.46 11.29 3.84
CA ILE A 134 8.78 11.79 3.46
C ILE A 134 9.35 12.72 4.55
N GLU A 135 8.57 13.67 5.04
CA GLU A 135 8.94 14.60 6.11
C GLU A 135 9.26 13.88 7.43
N HIS A 136 8.69 12.68 7.64
CA HIS A 136 8.98 11.82 8.80
C HIS A 136 10.07 10.77 8.53
N GLY A 137 10.88 10.99 7.50
CA GLY A 137 12.10 10.22 7.24
C GLY A 137 11.88 8.86 6.59
N LYS A 138 10.71 8.65 5.93
CA LYS A 138 10.38 7.37 5.29
C LYS A 138 10.71 7.31 3.79
N ALA A 139 11.35 8.33 3.20
CA ALA A 139 11.60 8.40 1.75
C ALA A 139 12.30 7.14 1.20
N GLU A 140 13.35 6.67 1.88
CA GLU A 140 14.14 5.49 1.46
C GLU A 140 13.39 4.14 1.63
N GLN A 141 12.33 4.11 2.44
CA GLN A 141 11.49 2.94 2.67
C GLN A 141 10.26 2.90 1.75
N ILE A 142 10.10 3.89 0.88
CA ILE A 142 8.95 3.97 -0.03
C ILE A 142 9.38 3.53 -1.43
N THR A 143 8.74 2.49 -1.95
CA THR A 143 8.73 2.17 -3.36
C THR A 143 7.41 2.66 -3.96
N VAL A 144 7.47 3.56 -4.94
CA VAL A 144 6.28 4.04 -5.62
C VAL A 144 6.00 3.19 -6.85
N ARG A 145 4.80 2.64 -6.92
CA ARG A 145 4.31 1.92 -8.10
C ARG A 145 3.45 2.86 -8.95
N ILE A 146 3.86 3.01 -10.21
CA ILE A 146 3.19 3.89 -11.18
C ILE A 146 2.72 3.03 -12.35
N PRO A 147 1.41 2.76 -12.46
CA PRO A 147 0.88 2.00 -13.58
C PRO A 147 0.66 2.88 -14.82
N LEU A 148 1.02 2.34 -15.98
CA LEU A 148 0.42 2.76 -17.25
C LEU A 148 -0.94 2.06 -17.38
N ILE A 149 -2.01 2.85 -17.35
CA ILE A 149 -3.39 2.34 -17.28
C ILE A 149 -4.08 2.62 -18.62
N PRO A 150 -4.26 1.60 -19.49
CA PRO A 150 -4.91 1.79 -20.78
C PRO A 150 -6.24 2.55 -20.67
N GLN A 151 -6.49 3.50 -21.57
CA GLN A 151 -7.67 4.37 -21.64
C GLN A 151 -7.74 5.48 -20.55
N TYR A 152 -6.83 5.51 -19.57
CA TYR A 152 -6.84 6.50 -18.48
C TYR A 152 -5.63 7.42 -18.48
N ASN A 153 -4.42 6.88 -18.62
CA ASN A 153 -3.21 7.67 -18.72
C ASN A 153 -2.31 7.19 -19.87
N MET A 154 -1.34 8.01 -20.23
CA MET A 154 -0.35 7.76 -21.26
C MET A 154 1.07 7.73 -20.69
N GLU A 155 2.07 7.37 -21.51
CA GLU A 155 3.48 7.37 -21.09
C GLU A 155 3.96 8.76 -20.64
N GLU A 156 3.42 9.83 -21.22
CA GLU A 156 3.71 11.22 -20.84
C GLU A 156 3.22 11.52 -19.42
N ASP A 157 2.03 11.05 -19.04
CA ASP A 157 1.45 11.22 -17.71
C ASP A 157 2.26 10.46 -16.65
N THR A 158 2.66 9.22 -16.96
CA THR A 158 3.53 8.43 -16.07
C THR A 158 4.90 9.08 -15.90
N THR A 159 5.47 9.64 -16.95
CA THR A 159 6.74 10.37 -16.91
C THR A 159 6.61 11.63 -16.04
N HIS A 160 5.57 12.40 -16.24
CA HIS A 160 5.28 13.58 -15.41
C HIS A 160 5.12 13.22 -13.92
N SER A 161 4.41 12.13 -13.66
CA SER A 161 4.24 11.61 -12.29
C SER A 161 5.57 11.24 -11.65
N ILE A 162 6.46 10.55 -12.38
CA ILE A 162 7.81 10.20 -11.92
C ILE A 162 8.62 11.45 -11.59
N ASP A 163 8.62 12.45 -12.48
CA ASP A 163 9.42 13.67 -12.30
C ASP A 163 8.93 14.47 -11.09
N LEU A 164 7.62 14.59 -10.91
CA LEU A 164 7.04 15.21 -9.72
C LEU A 164 7.46 14.48 -8.44
N LEU A 165 7.34 13.17 -8.42
CA LEU A 165 7.65 12.36 -7.23
C LEU A 165 9.16 12.34 -6.92
N LYS A 166 10.03 12.36 -7.94
CA LYS A 166 11.47 12.59 -7.77
C LYS A 166 11.76 13.95 -7.14
N SER A 167 11.05 14.99 -7.57
CA SER A 167 11.21 16.35 -6.99
C SER A 167 10.81 16.41 -5.52
N MET A 168 9.97 15.47 -5.05
CA MET A 168 9.61 15.31 -3.65
C MET A 168 10.65 14.51 -2.83
N GLY A 169 11.71 13.99 -3.46
CA GLY A 169 12.78 13.25 -2.79
C GLY A 169 12.65 11.72 -2.82
N LEU A 170 11.80 11.17 -3.70
CA LEU A 170 11.65 9.72 -3.86
C LEU A 170 12.60 9.21 -4.95
N SER A 171 13.13 8.01 -4.76
CA SER A 171 14.13 7.39 -5.64
C SER A 171 13.77 5.98 -6.12
N HIS A 172 12.85 5.30 -5.46
CA HIS A 172 12.48 3.92 -5.77
C HIS A 172 11.14 3.88 -6.51
N PHE A 173 11.18 3.49 -7.79
CA PHE A 173 10.00 3.42 -8.66
C PHE A 173 9.87 2.05 -9.30
N ASP A 174 8.63 1.56 -9.34
CA ASP A 174 8.19 0.38 -10.09
C ASP A 174 7.13 0.82 -11.10
N VAL A 175 7.50 0.82 -12.38
CA VAL A 175 6.62 1.25 -13.48
C VAL A 175 6.19 0.03 -14.27
N PHE A 176 4.91 -0.15 -14.45
CA PHE A 176 4.35 -1.31 -15.14
C PHE A 176 3.08 -0.95 -15.92
N THR A 177 2.71 -1.79 -16.87
CA THR A 177 1.48 -1.63 -17.65
C THR A 177 0.42 -2.62 -17.17
N TYR A 178 -0.79 -2.13 -16.89
CA TYR A 178 -1.94 -3.01 -16.66
C TYR A 178 -2.24 -3.81 -17.93
N ARG A 179 -2.38 -5.13 -17.75
CA ARG A 179 -2.92 -6.01 -18.78
C ARG A 179 -4.43 -6.15 -18.51
N THR A 180 -5.23 -5.63 -19.44
CA THR A 180 -6.70 -5.71 -19.42
C THR A 180 -7.16 -6.94 -20.18
#